data_60bec351cdad6f6efc1ecc811c6d06f1
#
_entry.id   60bec351cdad6f6efc1ecc811c6d06f1
#
_cell.length_a   1.000
_cell.length_b   1.000
_cell.length_c   1.000
_cell.angle_alpha   90.00
_cell.angle_beta   90.00
_cell.angle_gamma   90.00
#
_symmetry.space_group_name_H-M   'P 1'
#
loop_
_entity.id
_entity.type
_entity.pdbx_description
1 polymer ?
#
loop_
_entity_poly.entity_id
_entity_poly.type
_entity_poly.pdbx_seq_one_letter_code
_entity_poly.pdbx_strand_id
1 'polypeptide(L)'
;MPVAVPHAKPPAARPDRRFTDRRRRSTPMFSRYTLFGGRRKGDRRDEWNSEQYVDRYPAGLAVALVVIGALCALDAVFTLLHLQRGGGEANPIMDALIQGAGARPFIVLKCIVTNVGLVVLCLHKNFRYVKPVIVSLLAIYAGLFLYHIYLANAFPA
;
A
#
# COMPACT_ATOMS: atom_id res chain seq x y z
N MET A 1 63.05 -50.89 21.53
CA MET A 1 61.63 -50.52 21.77
C MET A 1 61.41 -49.15 21.15
N PRO A 2 60.55 -48.98 20.16
CA PRO A 2 60.28 -47.69 19.58
C PRO A 2 59.31 -46.91 20.49
N VAL A 3 59.65 -45.69 20.81
CA VAL A 3 58.83 -44.75 21.62
C VAL A 3 57.71 -44.22 20.71
N ALA A 4 56.45 -44.49 21.12
CA ALA A 4 55.29 -43.96 20.43
C ALA A 4 55.16 -42.46 20.61
N VAL A 5 55.22 -41.69 19.51
CA VAL A 5 55.01 -40.25 19.49
C VAL A 5 53.49 -40.01 19.60
N PRO A 6 53.00 -39.23 20.60
CA PRO A 6 51.60 -38.95 20.71
C PRO A 6 51.13 -38.06 19.52
N HIS A 7 50.19 -38.55 18.71
CA HIS A 7 49.56 -37.74 17.67
C HIS A 7 48.82 -36.59 18.29
N ALA A 8 49.27 -35.37 18.03
CA ALA A 8 48.56 -34.16 18.44
C ALA A 8 47.19 -34.10 17.76
N LYS A 9 46.15 -33.91 18.58
CA LYS A 9 44.75 -33.77 18.11
C LYS A 9 44.69 -32.55 17.16
N PRO A 10 44.12 -32.70 15.96
CA PRO A 10 44.00 -31.58 15.04
C PRO A 10 43.21 -30.42 15.69
N PRO A 11 43.58 -29.16 15.46
CA PRO A 11 42.89 -28.02 16.02
C PRO A 11 41.45 -28.04 15.55
N ALA A 12 40.52 -27.84 16.51
CA ALA A 12 39.07 -27.78 16.22
C ALA A 12 38.83 -26.74 15.12
N ALA A 13 38.19 -27.21 14.02
CA ALA A 13 37.85 -26.34 12.90
C ALA A 13 37.07 -25.12 13.43
N ARG A 14 37.59 -23.92 13.26
CA ARG A 14 36.87 -22.70 13.61
C ARG A 14 35.58 -22.69 12.82
N PRO A 15 34.40 -22.52 13.47
CA PRO A 15 33.13 -22.43 12.73
C PRO A 15 33.25 -21.29 11.73
N ASP A 16 33.06 -21.63 10.45
CA ASP A 16 33.16 -20.70 9.35
C ASP A 16 32.10 -19.59 9.55
N ARG A 17 32.51 -18.42 10.00
CA ARG A 17 31.68 -17.25 10.22
C ARG A 17 30.98 -16.74 8.94
N ARG A 18 31.31 -17.31 7.79
CA ARG A 18 30.68 -16.98 6.50
C ARG A 18 29.26 -17.52 6.37
N PHE A 19 28.86 -18.50 7.20
CA PHE A 19 27.51 -19.10 7.17
C PHE A 19 26.43 -18.36 7.98
N THR A 20 26.77 -17.36 8.75
CA THR A 20 25.76 -16.45 9.29
C THR A 20 25.40 -15.46 8.20
N ASP A 21 24.56 -15.91 7.27
CA ASP A 21 24.07 -15.09 6.16
C ASP A 21 23.24 -13.93 6.72
N ARG A 22 23.88 -12.76 6.86
CA ARG A 22 23.23 -11.50 7.22
C ARG A 22 22.11 -11.12 6.25
N ARG A 23 21.98 -11.82 5.13
CA ARG A 23 21.02 -11.59 4.05
C ARG A 23 19.63 -12.18 4.33
N ARG A 24 19.49 -13.06 5.35
CA ARG A 24 18.21 -13.66 5.75
C ARG A 24 17.34 -12.79 6.67
N ARG A 25 17.77 -11.59 7.03
CA ARG A 25 16.93 -10.68 7.79
C ARG A 25 15.90 -10.06 6.85
N SER A 26 14.63 -10.35 7.09
CA SER A 26 13.52 -9.65 6.44
C SER A 26 13.68 -8.13 6.58
N THR A 27 13.47 -7.40 5.51
CA THR A 27 13.52 -5.94 5.53
C THR A 27 12.40 -5.40 6.43
N PRO A 28 12.69 -4.53 7.40
CA PRO A 28 11.65 -3.96 8.26
C PRO A 28 10.68 -3.12 7.41
N MET A 29 9.38 -3.19 7.75
CA MET A 29 8.31 -2.45 7.10
C MET A 29 8.55 -0.93 7.14
N PHE A 30 9.03 -0.43 8.27
CA PHE A 30 9.38 0.98 8.48
C PHE A 30 10.88 1.14 8.66
N SER A 31 11.49 1.91 7.78
CA SER A 31 12.87 2.37 7.83
C SER A 31 12.87 3.87 7.53
N ARG A 32 13.84 4.62 8.08
CA ARG A 32 14.07 6.02 7.70
C ARG A 32 14.19 6.22 6.18
N TYR A 33 14.56 5.18 5.44
CA TYR A 33 14.66 5.19 3.98
C TYR A 33 13.32 4.95 3.27
N THR A 34 12.28 4.50 3.97
CA THR A 34 10.93 4.32 3.43
C THR A 34 10.32 5.67 3.04
N LEU A 35 10.62 6.74 3.78
CA LEU A 35 10.12 8.10 3.54
C LEU A 35 11.05 8.94 2.66
N PHE A 36 12.38 8.78 2.80
CA PHE A 36 13.36 9.63 2.12
C PHE A 36 14.01 8.98 0.89
N GLY A 37 13.58 7.79 0.52
CA GLY A 37 14.12 7.04 -0.61
C GLY A 37 15.49 6.43 -0.33
N GLY A 38 15.63 5.12 -0.51
CA GLY A 38 16.87 4.37 -0.35
C GLY A 38 17.35 3.76 -1.67
N ARG A 39 18.47 3.04 -1.61
CA ARG A 39 19.05 2.37 -2.78
C ARG A 39 18.52 0.98 -3.06
N ARG A 40 17.63 0.43 -2.21
CA ARG A 40 17.13 -0.95 -2.32
C ARG A 40 16.09 -1.05 -3.43
N LYS A 41 16.46 -1.68 -4.54
CA LYS A 41 15.56 -1.93 -5.70
C LYS A 41 14.85 -3.29 -5.63
N GLY A 42 15.16 -4.13 -4.66
CA GLY A 42 14.83 -5.55 -4.59
C GLY A 42 16.10 -6.40 -4.63
N ASP A 43 16.00 -7.65 -4.18
CA ASP A 43 17.14 -8.57 -4.24
C ASP A 43 17.24 -9.16 -5.65
N ARG A 44 18.40 -9.02 -6.31
CA ARG A 44 18.62 -9.50 -7.69
C ARG A 44 18.60 -11.02 -7.82
N ARG A 45 18.59 -11.77 -6.72
CA ARG A 45 18.71 -13.22 -6.69
C ARG A 45 17.43 -13.97 -6.38
N ASP A 46 16.44 -13.33 -5.76
CA ASP A 46 15.19 -13.95 -5.36
C ASP A 46 14.02 -13.41 -6.22
N GLU A 47 14.02 -13.75 -7.52
CA GLU A 47 12.83 -13.55 -8.38
C GLU A 47 11.59 -14.30 -7.85
N TRP A 48 11.78 -15.27 -6.96
CA TRP A 48 10.71 -16.09 -6.35
C TRP A 48 10.12 -15.50 -5.08
N ASN A 49 10.79 -14.56 -4.42
CA ASN A 49 10.30 -13.95 -3.18
C ASN A 49 10.04 -12.45 -3.39
N SER A 50 8.99 -12.16 -4.19
CA SER A 50 8.59 -10.80 -4.54
C SER A 50 8.02 -9.99 -3.35
N GLU A 51 7.77 -10.63 -2.21
CA GLU A 51 7.17 -10.01 -1.03
C GLU A 51 8.23 -9.35 -0.13
N GLN A 52 8.87 -8.30 -0.64
CA GLN A 52 9.88 -7.54 0.10
C GLN A 52 9.58 -6.05 0.11
N TYR A 53 9.80 -5.41 1.27
CA TYR A 53 9.73 -3.96 1.38
C TYR A 53 10.94 -3.32 0.67
N VAL A 54 10.68 -2.39 -0.24
CA VAL A 54 11.73 -1.70 -1.02
C VAL A 54 11.59 -0.19 -0.86
N ASP A 55 12.73 0.50 -0.98
CA ASP A 55 12.85 1.94 -0.74
C ASP A 55 12.55 2.80 -1.97
N ARG A 56 12.45 2.21 -3.17
CA ARG A 56 12.19 2.94 -4.42
C ARG A 56 10.78 2.70 -4.92
N TYR A 57 10.06 3.80 -5.14
CA TYR A 57 8.70 3.80 -5.65
C TYR A 57 8.71 4.19 -7.13
N PRO A 58 8.16 3.38 -8.06
CA PRO A 58 8.06 3.75 -9.46
C PRO A 58 7.10 4.93 -9.64
N ALA A 59 7.42 5.85 -10.53
CA ALA A 59 6.59 7.03 -10.80
C ALA A 59 5.13 6.64 -11.18
N GLY A 60 4.96 5.56 -11.94
CA GLY A 60 3.62 5.08 -12.31
C GLY A 60 2.75 4.69 -11.11
N LEU A 61 3.35 4.12 -10.04
CA LEU A 61 2.62 3.85 -8.81
C LEU A 61 2.19 5.16 -8.13
N ALA A 62 3.10 6.12 -8.01
CA ALA A 62 2.79 7.41 -7.41
C ALA A 62 1.65 8.11 -8.16
N VAL A 63 1.70 8.14 -9.48
CA VAL A 63 0.63 8.69 -10.34
C VAL A 63 -0.69 7.95 -10.09
N ALA A 64 -0.70 6.61 -10.07
CA ALA A 64 -1.90 5.82 -9.82
C ALA A 64 -2.54 6.15 -8.46
N LEU A 65 -1.74 6.23 -7.39
CA LEU A 65 -2.23 6.57 -6.05
C LEU A 65 -2.78 8.01 -5.98
N VAL A 66 -2.12 8.97 -6.63
CA VAL A 66 -2.60 10.36 -6.72
C VAL A 66 -3.93 10.41 -7.49
N VAL A 67 -4.05 9.71 -8.60
CA VAL A 67 -5.30 9.63 -9.38
C VAL A 67 -6.43 9.01 -8.55
N ILE A 68 -6.19 7.91 -7.84
CA ILE A 68 -7.20 7.31 -6.95
C ILE A 68 -7.62 8.32 -5.86
N GLY A 69 -6.67 8.99 -5.24
CA GLY A 69 -6.96 10.02 -4.21
C GLY A 69 -7.80 11.18 -4.77
N ALA A 70 -7.47 11.66 -5.97
CA ALA A 70 -8.23 12.72 -6.65
C ALA A 70 -9.66 12.27 -7.00
N LEU A 71 -9.81 11.06 -7.55
CA LEU A 71 -11.12 10.49 -7.86
C LEU A 71 -11.96 10.28 -6.60
N CYS A 72 -11.37 9.84 -5.49
CA CYS A 72 -12.06 9.73 -4.20
C CYS A 72 -12.51 11.10 -3.66
N ALA A 73 -11.69 12.14 -3.81
CA ALA A 73 -12.08 13.49 -3.43
C ALA A 73 -13.25 14.01 -4.29
N LEU A 74 -13.21 13.79 -5.60
CA LEU A 74 -14.30 14.14 -6.51
C LEU A 74 -15.59 13.38 -6.15
N ASP A 75 -15.49 12.09 -5.86
CA ASP A 75 -16.63 11.27 -5.43
C ASP A 75 -17.26 11.84 -4.13
N ALA A 76 -16.46 12.28 -3.16
CA ALA A 76 -16.97 12.94 -1.97
C ALA A 76 -17.71 14.26 -2.29
N VAL A 77 -17.18 15.07 -3.21
CA VAL A 77 -17.83 16.32 -3.64
C VAL A 77 -19.15 16.04 -4.35
N PHE A 78 -19.17 15.09 -5.29
CA PHE A 78 -20.41 14.73 -5.99
C PHE A 78 -21.46 14.13 -5.05
N THR A 79 -21.06 13.32 -4.09
CA THR A 79 -21.97 12.81 -3.05
C THR A 79 -22.63 13.97 -2.29
N LEU A 80 -21.84 14.97 -1.89
CA LEU A 80 -22.40 16.15 -1.19
C LEU A 80 -23.36 16.94 -2.07
N LEU A 81 -23.01 17.18 -3.32
CA LEU A 81 -23.90 17.86 -4.27
C LEU A 81 -25.21 17.09 -4.47
N HIS A 82 -25.13 15.76 -4.54
CA HIS A 82 -26.30 14.89 -4.64
C HIS A 82 -27.21 14.99 -3.41
N LEU A 83 -26.61 14.96 -2.20
CA LEU A 83 -27.32 15.13 -0.94
C LEU A 83 -27.99 16.52 -0.82
N GLN A 84 -27.31 17.59 -1.25
CA GLN A 84 -27.87 18.95 -1.25
C GLN A 84 -29.08 19.08 -2.19
N ARG A 85 -29.17 18.24 -3.22
CA ARG A 85 -30.30 18.17 -4.15
C ARG A 85 -31.44 17.25 -3.66
N GLY A 86 -31.37 16.80 -2.41
CA GLY A 86 -32.38 15.89 -1.82
C GLY A 86 -32.18 14.41 -2.14
N GLY A 87 -31.04 14.04 -2.72
CA GLY A 87 -30.65 12.64 -2.89
C GLY A 87 -30.29 11.97 -1.57
N GLY A 88 -30.25 10.64 -1.56
CA GLY A 88 -29.84 9.83 -0.40
C GLY A 88 -28.44 9.22 -0.56
N GLU A 89 -27.78 8.91 0.54
CA GLU A 89 -26.54 8.14 0.56
C GLU A 89 -26.87 6.64 0.50
N ALA A 90 -26.27 5.92 -0.45
CA ALA A 90 -26.52 4.50 -0.65
C ALA A 90 -25.84 3.60 0.43
N ASN A 91 -24.77 4.07 1.05
CA ASN A 91 -24.08 3.34 2.10
C ASN A 91 -24.73 3.63 3.45
N PRO A 92 -25.37 2.64 4.11
CA PRO A 92 -26.12 2.87 5.36
C PRO A 92 -25.24 3.38 6.51
N ILE A 93 -23.95 3.01 6.55
CA ILE A 93 -23.02 3.49 7.57
C ILE A 93 -22.72 4.97 7.35
N MET A 94 -22.52 5.38 6.11
CA MET A 94 -22.25 6.77 5.74
C MET A 94 -23.49 7.64 5.88
N ASP A 95 -24.67 7.10 5.54
CA ASP A 95 -25.95 7.79 5.74
C ASP A 95 -26.19 8.06 7.23
N ALA A 96 -26.02 7.07 8.11
CA ALA A 96 -26.13 7.25 9.55
C ALA A 96 -25.14 8.31 10.09
N LEU A 97 -23.90 8.35 9.54
CA LEU A 97 -22.92 9.34 9.91
C LEU A 97 -23.34 10.75 9.48
N ILE A 98 -23.87 10.90 8.27
CA ILE A 98 -24.36 12.19 7.75
C ILE A 98 -25.54 12.70 8.57
N GLN A 99 -26.51 11.82 8.89
CA GLN A 99 -27.67 12.16 9.70
C GLN A 99 -27.31 12.51 11.15
N GLY A 100 -26.35 11.77 11.75
CA GLY A 100 -25.96 11.96 13.16
C GLY A 100 -24.95 13.08 13.40
N ALA A 101 -23.98 13.25 12.51
CA ALA A 101 -22.84 14.14 12.70
C ALA A 101 -22.69 15.20 11.60
N GLY A 102 -23.44 15.08 10.51
CA GLY A 102 -23.42 15.99 9.37
C GLY A 102 -22.37 15.67 8.31
N ALA A 103 -22.37 16.46 7.25
CA ALA A 103 -21.55 16.23 6.06
C ALA A 103 -20.03 16.37 6.28
N ARG A 104 -19.59 17.25 7.20
CA ARG A 104 -18.16 17.47 7.46
C ARG A 104 -17.45 16.23 8.01
N PRO A 105 -17.93 15.57 9.09
CA PRO A 105 -17.35 14.33 9.58
C PRO A 105 -17.35 13.20 8.54
N PHE A 106 -18.37 13.11 7.70
CA PHE A 106 -18.42 12.19 6.58
C PHE A 106 -17.24 12.36 5.63
N ILE A 107 -17.00 13.61 5.16
CA ILE A 107 -15.88 13.89 4.25
C ILE A 107 -14.53 13.54 4.92
N VAL A 108 -14.35 14.00 6.16
CA VAL A 108 -13.11 13.77 6.92
C VAL A 108 -12.84 12.27 7.07
N LEU A 109 -13.85 11.49 7.49
CA LEU A 109 -13.72 10.04 7.64
C LEU A 109 -13.38 9.37 6.29
N LYS A 110 -14.09 9.72 5.22
CA LYS A 110 -13.86 9.20 3.87
C LYS A 110 -12.43 9.47 3.41
N CYS A 111 -11.95 10.71 3.59
CA CYS A 111 -10.58 11.09 3.25
C CYS A 111 -9.54 10.34 4.09
N ILE A 112 -9.75 10.21 5.40
CA ILE A 112 -8.83 9.49 6.29
C ILE A 112 -8.72 8.02 5.87
N VAL A 113 -9.86 7.32 5.73
CA VAL A 113 -9.88 5.90 5.38
C VAL A 113 -9.21 5.66 4.03
N THR A 114 -9.51 6.48 3.02
CA THR A 114 -8.87 6.37 1.71
C THR A 114 -7.38 6.62 1.78
N ASN A 115 -6.93 7.70 2.41
CA ASN A 115 -5.51 8.02 2.49
C ASN A 115 -4.72 6.96 3.27
N VAL A 116 -5.26 6.44 4.37
CA VAL A 116 -4.65 5.33 5.11
C VAL A 116 -4.53 4.09 4.21
N GLY A 117 -5.60 3.75 3.49
CA GLY A 117 -5.58 2.64 2.51
C GLY A 117 -4.52 2.82 1.42
N LEU A 118 -4.41 4.04 0.84
CA LEU A 118 -3.40 4.35 -0.17
C LEU A 118 -1.97 4.26 0.38
N VAL A 119 -1.73 4.70 1.62
CA VAL A 119 -0.43 4.55 2.29
C VAL A 119 -0.10 3.08 2.50
N VAL A 120 -1.05 2.27 2.97
CA VAL A 120 -0.86 0.82 3.15
C VAL A 120 -0.52 0.15 1.81
N LEU A 121 -1.25 0.46 0.73
CA LEU A 121 -0.96 -0.05 -0.62
C LEU A 121 0.42 0.39 -1.11
N CYS A 122 0.80 1.64 -0.85
CA CYS A 122 2.12 2.16 -1.20
C CYS A 122 3.24 1.39 -0.51
N LEU A 123 3.12 1.14 0.80
CA LEU A 123 4.09 0.38 1.57
C LEU A 123 4.21 -1.08 1.10
N HIS A 124 3.08 -1.70 0.74
CA HIS A 124 3.01 -3.09 0.31
C HIS A 124 3.11 -3.29 -1.21
N LYS A 125 3.57 -2.30 -1.96
CA LYS A 125 3.56 -2.29 -3.44
C LYS A 125 4.16 -3.52 -4.12
N ASN A 126 5.13 -4.19 -3.48
CA ASN A 126 5.79 -5.38 -4.03
C ASN A 126 5.06 -6.69 -3.73
N PHE A 127 4.00 -6.64 -2.90
CA PHE A 127 3.22 -7.84 -2.61
C PHE A 127 2.35 -8.21 -3.81
N ARG A 128 2.20 -9.51 -4.04
CA ARG A 128 1.54 -10.10 -5.21
C ARG A 128 0.18 -9.47 -5.54
N TYR A 129 -0.63 -9.19 -4.52
CA TYR A 129 -2.00 -8.73 -4.71
C TYR A 129 -2.16 -7.22 -4.81
N VAL A 130 -1.13 -6.42 -4.53
CA VAL A 130 -1.25 -4.95 -4.47
C VAL A 130 -1.49 -4.35 -5.85
N LYS A 131 -0.82 -4.84 -6.89
CA LYS A 131 -1.03 -4.35 -8.27
C LYS A 131 -2.47 -4.56 -8.74
N PRO A 132 -3.06 -5.78 -8.66
CA PRO A 132 -4.46 -5.97 -9.04
C PRO A 132 -5.41 -5.14 -8.17
N VAL A 133 -5.17 -4.96 -6.87
CA VAL A 133 -5.99 -4.09 -6.01
C VAL A 133 -5.95 -2.64 -6.49
N ILE A 134 -4.78 -2.10 -6.83
CA ILE A 134 -4.66 -0.73 -7.36
C ILE A 134 -5.43 -0.58 -8.67
N VAL A 135 -5.32 -1.54 -9.59
CA VAL A 135 -6.07 -1.52 -10.86
C VAL A 135 -7.57 -1.59 -10.62
N SER A 136 -8.01 -2.45 -9.70
CA SER A 136 -9.44 -2.57 -9.34
C SER A 136 -9.97 -1.27 -8.72
N LEU A 137 -9.22 -0.63 -7.83
CA LEU A 137 -9.59 0.65 -7.25
C LEU A 137 -9.70 1.76 -8.31
N LEU A 138 -8.74 1.83 -9.24
CA LEU A 138 -8.81 2.77 -10.37
C LEU A 138 -10.07 2.56 -11.20
N ALA A 139 -10.40 1.30 -11.53
CA ALA A 139 -11.59 0.97 -12.31
C ALA A 139 -12.89 1.33 -11.56
N ILE A 140 -12.96 1.02 -10.26
CA ILE A 140 -14.12 1.35 -9.43
C ILE A 140 -14.34 2.86 -9.34
N TYR A 141 -13.29 3.63 -8.98
CA TYR A 141 -13.42 5.08 -8.84
C TYR A 141 -13.65 5.78 -10.18
N ALA A 142 -13.08 5.29 -11.28
CA ALA A 142 -13.39 5.78 -12.62
C ALA A 142 -14.86 5.51 -12.99
N GLY A 143 -15.38 4.32 -12.67
CA GLY A 143 -16.78 3.98 -12.86
C GLY A 143 -17.71 4.88 -12.04
N LEU A 144 -17.41 5.12 -10.76
CA LEU A 144 -18.16 6.05 -9.90
C LEU A 144 -18.14 7.47 -10.47
N PHE A 145 -16.99 7.93 -10.95
CA PHE A 145 -16.88 9.25 -11.57
C PHE A 145 -17.77 9.39 -12.81
N LEU A 146 -17.76 8.40 -13.69
CA LEU A 146 -18.64 8.36 -14.85
C LEU A 146 -20.12 8.31 -14.45
N TYR A 147 -20.46 7.55 -13.42
CA TYR A 147 -21.81 7.50 -12.87
C TYR A 147 -22.27 8.87 -12.34
N HIS A 148 -21.42 9.59 -11.63
CA HIS A 148 -21.74 10.94 -11.16
C HIS A 148 -21.93 11.93 -12.30
N ILE A 149 -21.12 11.84 -13.37
CA ILE A 149 -21.30 12.66 -14.57
C ILE A 149 -22.66 12.34 -15.23
N TYR A 150 -22.99 11.06 -15.35
CA TYR A 150 -24.30 10.65 -15.87
C TYR A 150 -25.46 11.22 -15.06
N LEU A 151 -25.41 11.11 -13.73
CA LEU A 151 -26.45 11.68 -12.84
C LEU A 151 -26.56 13.20 -13.00
N ALA A 152 -25.43 13.91 -13.06
CA ALA A 152 -25.42 15.37 -13.22
C ALA A 152 -26.07 15.81 -14.53
N ASN A 153 -25.95 15.01 -15.60
CA ASN A 153 -26.57 15.31 -16.91
C ASN A 153 -28.03 14.84 -16.99
N ALA A 154 -28.36 13.73 -16.33
CA ALA A 154 -29.72 13.18 -16.37
C ALA A 154 -30.72 13.98 -15.51
N PHE A 155 -30.22 14.65 -14.46
CA PHE A 155 -31.01 15.47 -13.54
C PHE A 155 -30.38 16.87 -13.41
N PRO A 156 -30.49 17.71 -14.46
CA PRO A 156 -30.02 19.09 -14.38
C PRO A 156 -30.81 19.83 -13.29
N ALA A 157 -30.15 20.75 -12.61
CA ALA A 157 -30.71 21.52 -11.50
C ALA A 157 -31.79 22.51 -11.98
#